data_e746eb82ca9ce70ff756aaa6a6f88c93
#
_entry.id   e746eb82ca9ce70ff756aaa6a6f88c93
#
_cell.length_a   1.000
_cell.length_b   1.000
_cell.length_c   1.000
_cell.angle_alpha   90.00
_cell.angle_beta   90.00
_cell.angle_gamma   90.00
#
_symmetry.space_group_name_H-M   'P 1'
#
loop_
_entity.id
_entity.type
_entity.pdbx_description
1 polymer ?
#
loop_
_entity_poly.entity_id
_entity_poly.type
_entity_poly.pdbx_seq_one_letter_code
_entity_poly.pdbx_strand_id
1 'polypeptide(L)'
;MSLKDLSSSLGSQQVKQKPKTFDTKEQIKTIPAYKLMAVQFPDEFVNDINDHIDNVIIPSNVSHESQLVGQINQNEKSAQWTFPLDSKMGKDFKTVVDNCASSLLKDKIGYNRDSVAEAFEAWTVHSYSGDYNPLHAHGCQTPSGLSMIMYLKVPKCIEDKPQFPSLHNASGDIDGFTGLITSTNTINDVYRLKLDSQEYIKPKKGFCIIFPNWLQHCVMPFFGDGERRTMSANFNIKDSKETVAQFKSPTLTKEIKS
;
A
#
# COMPACT_ATOMS: atom_id res chain seq x y z
N MET A 1 65.45 6.57 -39.96
CA MET A 1 64.04 6.14 -40.04
C MET A 1 63.27 7.00 -39.08
N SER A 2 62.48 7.90 -39.58
CA SER A 2 61.68 8.84 -38.75
C SER A 2 60.35 8.20 -38.30
N LEU A 3 59.88 8.58 -37.11
CA LEU A 3 58.60 8.13 -36.58
C LEU A 3 57.39 8.37 -37.52
N LYS A 4 57.58 9.20 -38.55
CA LYS A 4 56.60 9.44 -39.61
C LYS A 4 56.51 8.30 -40.63
N ASP A 5 57.55 7.53 -40.79
CA ASP A 5 57.62 6.45 -41.79
C ASP A 5 56.98 5.17 -41.27
N LEU A 6 56.80 5.06 -39.94
CA LEU A 6 56.12 3.93 -39.28
C LEU A 6 54.59 4.09 -39.26
N SER A 7 54.01 5.28 -39.35
CA SER A 7 52.60 5.51 -39.35
C SER A 7 51.90 5.25 -40.69
N SER A 8 52.68 5.24 -41.80
CA SER A 8 52.13 5.03 -43.13
C SER A 8 51.99 3.55 -43.53
N SER A 9 52.64 2.63 -42.79
CA SER A 9 52.60 1.19 -43.11
C SER A 9 51.50 0.44 -42.31
N LEU A 10 50.84 1.09 -41.36
CA LEU A 10 49.69 0.55 -40.60
C LEU A 10 48.37 1.08 -41.17
N GLY A 11 48.25 1.10 -42.48
CA GLY A 11 46.98 1.26 -43.16
C GLY A 11 46.08 0.05 -42.85
N SER A 12 45.50 0.04 -41.66
CA SER A 12 44.45 -0.90 -41.34
C SER A 12 43.28 -0.68 -42.27
N GLN A 13 43.15 -1.53 -43.28
CA GLN A 13 41.85 -1.72 -43.94
C GLN A 13 40.85 -2.17 -42.87
N GLN A 14 40.22 -1.21 -42.23
CA GLN A 14 39.01 -1.49 -41.49
C GLN A 14 37.96 -1.95 -42.51
N VAL A 15 37.89 -3.25 -42.71
CA VAL A 15 36.72 -3.89 -43.32
C VAL A 15 35.56 -3.56 -42.38
N LYS A 16 34.79 -2.55 -42.75
CA LYS A 16 33.50 -2.26 -42.11
C LYS A 16 32.58 -3.46 -42.35
N GLN A 17 32.71 -4.47 -41.52
CA GLN A 17 31.70 -5.54 -41.45
C GLN A 17 30.42 -4.88 -40.98
N LYS A 18 29.41 -4.89 -41.83
CA LYS A 18 28.05 -4.53 -41.40
C LYS A 18 27.68 -5.45 -40.21
N PRO A 19 27.21 -4.89 -39.11
CA PRO A 19 26.77 -5.72 -37.99
C PRO A 19 25.74 -6.72 -38.51
N LYS A 20 25.92 -7.98 -38.15
CA LYS A 20 24.93 -9.03 -38.43
C LYS A 20 23.69 -8.69 -37.62
N THR A 21 22.57 -8.38 -38.28
CA THR A 21 21.27 -8.25 -37.66
C THR A 21 20.68 -9.64 -37.53
N PHE A 22 20.29 -9.99 -36.31
CA PHE A 22 19.53 -11.21 -36.01
C PHE A 22 18.08 -10.82 -35.79
N ASP A 23 17.17 -11.63 -36.30
CA ASP A 23 15.73 -11.46 -36.06
C ASP A 23 15.43 -11.96 -34.64
N THR A 24 15.47 -11.04 -33.67
CA THR A 24 15.21 -11.31 -32.25
C THR A 24 13.80 -10.84 -31.90
N LYS A 25 13.02 -11.71 -31.25
CA LYS A 25 11.76 -11.32 -30.63
C LYS A 25 12.03 -10.87 -29.20
N GLU A 26 11.92 -9.59 -28.95
CA GLU A 26 12.08 -9.02 -27.61
C GLU A 26 10.75 -9.01 -26.86
N GLN A 27 10.78 -9.37 -25.59
CA GLN A 27 9.64 -9.34 -24.71
C GLN A 27 10.03 -8.67 -23.39
N ILE A 28 9.38 -7.55 -23.08
CA ILE A 28 9.49 -6.90 -21.76
C ILE A 28 8.45 -7.54 -20.85
N LYS A 29 8.90 -8.07 -19.69
CA LYS A 29 8.04 -8.64 -18.67
C LYS A 29 8.22 -7.90 -17.36
N THR A 30 7.13 -7.37 -16.84
CA THR A 30 7.07 -6.80 -15.48
C THR A 30 6.64 -7.87 -14.50
N ILE A 31 7.40 -8.04 -13.41
CA ILE A 31 7.09 -8.96 -12.32
C ILE A 31 6.58 -8.10 -11.15
N PRO A 32 5.28 -8.14 -10.81
CA PRO A 32 4.75 -7.38 -9.68
C PRO A 32 5.26 -7.95 -8.36
N ALA A 33 5.57 -7.06 -7.41
CA ALA A 33 6.07 -7.44 -6.10
C ALA A 33 4.95 -7.80 -5.12
N TYR A 34 3.76 -7.17 -5.23
CA TYR A 34 2.60 -7.38 -4.35
C TYR A 34 1.30 -6.98 -5.06
N LYS A 35 0.18 -7.34 -4.43
CA LYS A 35 -1.16 -6.94 -4.87
C LYS A 35 -1.81 -6.05 -3.83
N LEU A 36 -2.52 -5.06 -4.30
CA LEU A 36 -3.46 -4.28 -3.52
C LEU A 36 -4.78 -4.13 -4.30
N MET A 37 -5.83 -3.79 -3.60
CA MET A 37 -7.11 -3.41 -4.19
C MET A 37 -7.34 -1.93 -3.94
N ALA A 38 -7.77 -1.22 -4.97
CA ALA A 38 -8.25 0.15 -4.88
C ALA A 38 -9.75 0.18 -5.16
N VAL A 39 -10.51 0.84 -4.29
CA VAL A 39 -11.96 0.96 -4.39
C VAL A 39 -12.36 2.41 -4.19
N GLN A 40 -13.27 2.92 -5.00
CA GLN A 40 -13.90 4.22 -4.79
C GLN A 40 -15.32 3.99 -4.26
N PHE A 41 -15.55 4.33 -2.99
CA PHE A 41 -16.88 4.28 -2.39
C PHE A 41 -17.71 5.52 -2.75
N PRO A 42 -19.03 5.39 -2.86
CA PRO A 42 -19.92 6.52 -3.13
C PRO A 42 -19.97 7.48 -1.94
N ASP A 43 -20.22 8.76 -2.24
CA ASP A 43 -20.28 9.81 -1.22
C ASP A 43 -21.35 9.55 -0.14
N GLU A 44 -22.48 8.95 -0.50
CA GLU A 44 -23.53 8.57 0.45
C GLU A 44 -22.99 7.68 1.57
N PHE A 45 -22.30 6.60 1.20
CA PHE A 45 -21.69 5.67 2.16
C PHE A 45 -20.66 6.36 3.06
N VAL A 46 -19.84 7.23 2.47
CA VAL A 46 -18.81 7.98 3.22
C VAL A 46 -19.43 9.00 4.16
N ASN A 47 -20.52 9.64 3.75
CA ASN A 47 -21.24 10.60 4.59
C ASN A 47 -21.92 9.89 5.78
N ASP A 48 -22.59 8.74 5.56
CA ASP A 48 -23.19 7.96 6.63
C ASP A 48 -22.17 7.55 7.70
N ILE A 49 -20.97 7.13 7.26
CA ILE A 49 -19.85 6.82 8.17
C ILE A 49 -19.40 8.07 8.93
N ASN A 50 -19.21 9.20 8.25
CA ASN A 50 -18.80 10.46 8.90
C ASN A 50 -19.83 10.92 9.92
N ASP A 51 -21.11 10.87 9.59
CA ASP A 51 -22.20 11.24 10.49
C ASP A 51 -22.23 10.34 11.72
N HIS A 52 -22.01 9.04 11.55
CA HIS A 52 -21.90 8.11 12.67
C HIS A 52 -20.67 8.40 13.54
N ILE A 53 -19.53 8.73 12.92
CA ILE A 53 -18.32 9.10 13.66
C ILE A 53 -18.58 10.37 14.48
N ASP A 54 -19.11 11.40 13.86
CA ASP A 54 -19.31 12.71 14.51
C ASP A 54 -20.38 12.63 15.64
N ASN A 55 -21.44 11.85 15.45
CA ASN A 55 -22.59 11.82 16.39
C ASN A 55 -22.51 10.67 17.42
N VAL A 56 -21.73 9.61 17.19
CA VAL A 56 -21.70 8.43 18.05
C VAL A 56 -20.29 8.09 18.52
N ILE A 57 -19.32 7.97 17.60
CA ILE A 57 -17.99 7.47 17.94
C ILE A 57 -17.21 8.50 18.77
N ILE A 58 -17.11 9.73 18.30
CA ILE A 58 -16.38 10.80 19.03
C ILE A 58 -17.02 11.03 20.42
N PRO A 59 -18.35 11.16 20.54
CA PRO A 59 -18.99 11.29 21.86
C PRO A 59 -18.79 10.09 22.79
N SER A 60 -18.61 8.88 22.26
CA SER A 60 -18.35 7.69 23.09
C SER A 60 -16.99 7.72 23.78
N ASN A 61 -16.03 8.49 23.23
CA ASN A 61 -14.69 8.70 23.76
C ASN A 61 -13.90 7.40 24.00
N VAL A 62 -14.13 6.37 23.16
CA VAL A 62 -13.41 5.09 23.25
C VAL A 62 -12.15 5.19 22.40
N SER A 63 -11.03 5.55 23.04
CA SER A 63 -9.75 5.72 22.38
C SER A 63 -9.18 4.40 21.83
N HIS A 64 -8.53 4.48 20.66
CA HIS A 64 -7.74 3.41 20.06
C HIS A 64 -6.23 3.66 20.17
N GLU A 65 -5.82 4.75 20.80
CA GLU A 65 -4.42 5.23 20.83
C GLU A 65 -3.43 4.27 21.48
N SER A 66 -3.87 3.46 22.44
CA SER A 66 -3.00 2.51 23.14
C SER A 66 -2.40 1.41 22.23
N GLN A 67 -2.93 1.25 21.03
CA GLN A 67 -2.48 0.24 20.06
C GLN A 67 -1.66 0.84 18.91
N LEU A 68 -1.35 2.12 18.99
CA LEU A 68 -0.72 2.83 17.90
C LEU A 68 0.79 2.81 17.95
N VAL A 69 1.37 2.65 16.77
CA VAL A 69 2.79 2.82 16.55
C VAL A 69 3.07 4.30 16.28
N GLY A 70 3.21 5.08 17.38
CA GLY A 70 3.92 6.34 17.33
C GLY A 70 3.36 7.45 16.43
N GLN A 71 2.06 7.69 16.43
CA GLN A 71 1.55 8.94 15.87
C GLN A 71 2.06 10.11 16.71
N ILE A 72 2.70 11.09 16.05
CA ILE A 72 3.02 12.34 16.71
C ILE A 72 1.77 13.22 16.66
N ASN A 73 1.20 13.43 17.84
CA ASN A 73 0.06 14.30 18.02
C ASN A 73 0.55 15.75 18.10
N GLN A 74 0.42 16.50 17.01
CA GLN A 74 0.80 17.91 16.93
C GLN A 74 -0.37 18.85 17.25
N ASN A 75 -1.58 18.30 17.39
CA ASN A 75 -2.79 19.09 17.62
C ASN A 75 -3.66 18.39 18.67
N GLU A 76 -4.21 19.15 19.62
CA GLU A 76 -5.10 18.63 20.67
C GLU A 76 -6.38 17.95 20.13
N LYS A 77 -6.72 18.20 18.86
CA LYS A 77 -7.86 17.57 18.17
C LYS A 77 -7.49 16.26 17.49
N SER A 78 -6.20 15.96 17.37
CA SER A 78 -5.73 14.72 16.78
C SER A 78 -6.14 13.56 17.66
N ALA A 79 -6.76 12.54 17.09
CA ALA A 79 -7.29 11.43 17.85
C ALA A 79 -7.43 10.17 16.98
N GLN A 80 -7.55 9.05 17.68
CA GLN A 80 -7.95 7.78 17.08
C GLN A 80 -9.03 7.14 17.93
N TRP A 81 -10.12 6.78 17.30
CA TRP A 81 -11.28 6.23 17.99
C TRP A 81 -11.60 4.83 17.50
N THR A 82 -11.88 3.92 18.42
CA THR A 82 -12.36 2.58 18.08
C THR A 82 -13.70 2.68 17.34
N PHE A 83 -13.83 1.95 16.23
CA PHE A 83 -15.07 1.82 15.48
C PHE A 83 -15.67 0.44 15.73
N PRO A 84 -16.73 0.30 16.57
CA PRO A 84 -17.27 -0.99 16.97
C PRO A 84 -17.93 -1.73 15.81
N LEU A 85 -17.34 -2.87 15.40
CA LEU A 85 -17.84 -3.70 14.30
C LEU A 85 -19.13 -4.47 14.64
N ASP A 86 -19.49 -4.56 15.89
CA ASP A 86 -20.72 -5.21 16.38
C ASP A 86 -21.94 -4.27 16.46
N SER A 87 -21.73 -2.95 16.34
CA SER A 87 -22.79 -1.97 16.19
C SER A 87 -23.56 -2.16 14.87
N LYS A 88 -24.74 -1.54 14.73
CA LYS A 88 -25.50 -1.62 13.46
C LYS A 88 -24.65 -1.10 12.28
N MET A 89 -24.14 0.13 12.39
CA MET A 89 -23.30 0.73 11.36
C MET A 89 -22.01 -0.09 11.14
N GLY A 90 -21.42 -0.61 12.23
CA GLY A 90 -20.22 -1.45 12.15
C GLY A 90 -20.46 -2.76 11.39
N LYS A 91 -21.61 -3.39 11.53
CA LYS A 91 -21.98 -4.60 10.78
C LYS A 91 -22.18 -4.31 9.30
N ASP A 92 -22.84 -3.20 8.97
CA ASP A 92 -23.05 -2.77 7.60
C ASP A 92 -21.70 -2.46 6.93
N PHE A 93 -20.86 -1.67 7.60
CA PHE A 93 -19.48 -1.38 7.17
C PHE A 93 -18.67 -2.68 6.98
N LYS A 94 -18.65 -3.56 8.00
CA LYS A 94 -17.93 -4.82 7.96
C LYS A 94 -18.35 -5.69 6.77
N THR A 95 -19.64 -5.81 6.51
CA THR A 95 -20.16 -6.59 5.38
C THR A 95 -19.61 -6.10 4.05
N VAL A 96 -19.58 -4.79 3.85
CA VAL A 96 -19.08 -4.17 2.61
C VAL A 96 -17.57 -4.39 2.45
N VAL A 97 -16.79 -4.11 3.49
CA VAL A 97 -15.33 -4.19 3.39
C VAL A 97 -14.81 -5.63 3.38
N ASP A 98 -15.48 -6.58 4.07
CA ASP A 98 -15.16 -8.00 4.00
C ASP A 98 -15.36 -8.56 2.59
N ASN A 99 -16.40 -8.14 1.89
CA ASN A 99 -16.64 -8.51 0.49
C ASN A 99 -15.54 -7.97 -0.44
N CYS A 100 -15.13 -6.72 -0.26
CA CYS A 100 -14.03 -6.13 -1.02
C CYS A 100 -12.72 -6.88 -0.75
N ALA A 101 -12.35 -7.08 0.51
CA ALA A 101 -11.14 -7.77 0.91
C ALA A 101 -11.11 -9.23 0.43
N SER A 102 -12.22 -9.95 0.52
CA SER A 102 -12.35 -11.31 0.00
C SER A 102 -12.22 -11.36 -1.52
N SER A 103 -12.65 -10.32 -2.23
CA SER A 103 -12.48 -10.23 -3.70
C SER A 103 -11.02 -10.11 -4.10
N LEU A 104 -10.17 -9.42 -3.32
CA LEU A 104 -8.72 -9.38 -3.55
C LEU A 104 -8.11 -10.77 -3.47
N LEU A 105 -8.59 -11.64 -2.56
CA LEU A 105 -8.07 -13.01 -2.39
C LEU A 105 -8.52 -13.94 -3.52
N LYS A 106 -9.61 -13.63 -4.24
CA LYS A 106 -10.10 -14.43 -5.36
C LYS A 106 -9.28 -14.23 -6.64
N ASP A 107 -8.52 -13.16 -6.72
CA ASP A 107 -7.61 -12.94 -7.85
C ASP A 107 -6.38 -13.87 -7.73
N LYS A 108 -6.50 -15.02 -8.36
CA LYS A 108 -5.58 -16.16 -8.21
C LYS A 108 -4.31 -15.96 -9.02
N ILE A 109 -3.15 -15.95 -8.36
CA ILE A 109 -1.88 -16.23 -9.02
C ILE A 109 -1.48 -17.66 -8.71
N GLY A 110 -1.79 -18.59 -9.62
CA GLY A 110 -1.25 -19.94 -9.62
C GLY A 110 -1.81 -20.92 -8.61
N TYR A 111 -2.59 -20.50 -7.62
CA TYR A 111 -3.17 -21.36 -6.59
C TYR A 111 -4.68 -21.18 -6.48
N ASN A 112 -5.41 -22.30 -6.47
CA ASN A 112 -6.85 -22.28 -6.23
C ASN A 112 -7.09 -22.21 -4.72
N ARG A 113 -7.20 -20.99 -4.17
CA ARG A 113 -7.52 -20.78 -2.75
C ARG A 113 -8.95 -20.31 -2.62
N ASP A 114 -9.70 -21.01 -1.82
CA ASP A 114 -11.00 -20.56 -1.35
C ASP A 114 -10.81 -19.95 0.05
N SER A 115 -10.58 -18.65 0.06
CA SER A 115 -10.25 -17.89 1.26
C SER A 115 -11.18 -16.70 1.38
N VAL A 116 -11.52 -16.33 2.59
CA VAL A 116 -12.30 -15.15 2.93
C VAL A 116 -11.49 -14.26 3.87
N ALA A 117 -11.66 -12.95 3.71
CA ALA A 117 -11.13 -11.97 4.63
C ALA A 117 -12.24 -11.45 5.52
N GLU A 118 -12.00 -11.37 6.82
CA GLU A 118 -12.95 -10.86 7.81
C GLU A 118 -12.29 -9.80 8.67
N ALA A 119 -12.85 -8.58 8.67
CA ALA A 119 -12.43 -7.51 9.56
C ALA A 119 -12.64 -7.95 11.02
N PHE A 120 -11.58 -7.82 11.85
CA PHE A 120 -11.66 -8.11 13.28
C PHE A 120 -11.52 -6.85 14.15
N GLU A 121 -10.98 -5.78 13.58
CA GLU A 121 -10.91 -4.47 14.21
C GLU A 121 -11.04 -3.36 13.20
N ALA A 122 -11.54 -2.20 13.62
CA ALA A 122 -11.60 -0.97 12.84
C ALA A 122 -11.49 0.24 13.76
N TRP A 123 -10.87 1.31 13.22
CA TRP A 123 -10.72 2.57 13.95
C TRP A 123 -10.66 3.77 13.00
N THR A 124 -10.93 4.94 13.52
CA THR A 124 -10.82 6.20 12.80
C THR A 124 -9.54 6.92 13.19
N VAL A 125 -8.94 7.64 12.25
CA VAL A 125 -7.77 8.47 12.48
C VAL A 125 -8.10 9.90 12.07
N HIS A 126 -7.96 10.81 13.01
CA HIS A 126 -8.22 12.23 12.86
C HIS A 126 -6.88 12.97 12.94
N SER A 127 -6.42 13.49 11.81
CA SER A 127 -5.11 14.14 11.68
C SER A 127 -5.29 15.59 11.25
N TYR A 128 -4.44 16.43 11.78
CA TYR A 128 -4.39 17.87 11.51
C TYR A 128 -2.98 18.30 11.10
N SER A 129 -2.78 19.59 10.88
CA SER A 129 -1.51 20.14 10.45
C SER A 129 -0.33 19.66 11.31
N GLY A 130 0.67 19.04 10.69
CA GLY A 130 1.86 18.50 11.32
C GLY A 130 1.77 17.05 11.77
N ASP A 131 0.55 16.45 11.85
CA ASP A 131 0.39 15.04 12.22
C ASP A 131 0.88 14.10 11.14
N TYR A 132 1.49 12.99 11.57
CA TYR A 132 1.96 11.94 10.67
C TYR A 132 1.92 10.56 11.34
N ASN A 133 1.96 9.51 10.55
CA ASN A 133 2.24 8.16 11.05
C ASN A 133 3.61 7.71 10.54
N PRO A 134 4.51 7.28 11.43
CA PRO A 134 5.81 6.73 11.05
C PRO A 134 5.65 5.43 10.27
N LEU A 135 6.74 4.95 9.69
CA LEU A 135 6.77 3.68 8.97
C LEU A 135 6.43 2.52 9.91
N HIS A 136 5.40 1.75 9.54
CA HIS A 136 4.91 0.62 10.31
C HIS A 136 4.23 -0.42 9.42
N ALA A 137 3.88 -1.56 10.00
CA ALA A 137 3.04 -2.59 9.41
C ALA A 137 2.06 -3.09 10.48
N HIS A 138 1.06 -3.85 10.09
CA HIS A 138 0.02 -4.33 11.00
C HIS A 138 0.14 -5.81 11.30
N GLY A 139 -0.32 -6.20 12.50
CA GLY A 139 -0.52 -7.59 12.87
C GLY A 139 -1.85 -8.15 12.39
N CYS A 140 -2.01 -9.45 12.54
CA CYS A 140 -3.29 -10.15 12.40
C CYS A 140 -3.32 -11.36 13.32
N GLN A 141 -4.50 -11.95 13.52
CA GLN A 141 -4.71 -13.11 14.39
C GLN A 141 -4.55 -14.45 13.65
N THR A 142 -4.44 -14.40 12.33
CA THR A 142 -4.19 -15.54 11.45
C THR A 142 -2.77 -15.47 10.87
N PRO A 143 -2.22 -16.51 10.26
CA PRO A 143 -0.88 -16.48 9.67
C PRO A 143 -0.68 -15.41 8.59
N SER A 144 -1.77 -14.93 7.99
CA SER A 144 -1.78 -13.84 7.01
C SER A 144 -3.00 -12.97 7.22
N GLY A 145 -2.89 -11.70 6.89
CA GLY A 145 -3.97 -10.74 7.00
C GLY A 145 -3.88 -9.64 5.96
N LEU A 146 -4.90 -8.79 5.96
CA LEU A 146 -4.96 -7.58 5.15
C LEU A 146 -5.18 -6.38 6.07
N SER A 147 -4.79 -5.22 5.58
CA SER A 147 -5.09 -3.92 6.18
C SER A 147 -5.77 -3.02 5.17
N MET A 148 -6.52 -2.05 5.67
CA MET A 148 -7.30 -1.12 4.86
C MET A 148 -7.10 0.31 5.34
N ILE A 149 -7.09 1.24 4.40
CA ILE A 149 -7.19 2.68 4.65
C ILE A 149 -8.26 3.25 3.71
N MET A 150 -9.29 3.89 4.26
CA MET A 150 -10.32 4.61 3.51
C MET A 150 -10.29 6.09 3.90
N TYR A 151 -10.22 6.98 2.92
CA TYR A 151 -10.22 8.42 3.18
C TYR A 151 -11.66 8.95 3.30
N LEU A 152 -12.01 9.49 4.47
CA LEU A 152 -13.36 9.98 4.78
C LEU A 152 -13.48 11.50 4.64
N LYS A 153 -12.44 12.24 5.06
CA LYS A 153 -12.30 13.68 4.86
C LYS A 153 -10.90 14.00 4.37
N VAL A 154 -10.79 14.90 3.43
CA VAL A 154 -9.49 15.34 2.88
C VAL A 154 -9.50 16.87 2.87
N PRO A 155 -8.53 17.52 3.53
CA PRO A 155 -8.46 18.98 3.54
C PRO A 155 -7.97 19.50 2.19
N LYS A 156 -8.39 20.73 1.87
CA LYS A 156 -8.12 21.35 0.58
C LYS A 156 -6.62 21.46 0.27
N CYS A 157 -5.78 21.70 1.28
CA CYS A 157 -4.33 21.76 1.11
C CYS A 157 -3.71 20.45 0.60
N ILE A 158 -4.38 19.31 0.81
CA ILE A 158 -3.99 18.00 0.24
C ILE A 158 -4.65 17.79 -1.13
N GLU A 159 -5.93 18.16 -1.28
CA GLU A 159 -6.66 18.04 -2.55
C GLU A 159 -5.96 18.81 -3.69
N ASP A 160 -5.41 19.99 -3.38
CA ASP A 160 -4.73 20.85 -4.34
C ASP A 160 -3.33 20.34 -4.74
N LYS A 161 -2.79 19.31 -4.08
CA LYS A 161 -1.50 18.70 -4.45
C LYS A 161 -1.57 17.99 -5.82
N PRO A 162 -0.44 17.86 -6.53
CA PRO A 162 -0.42 17.15 -7.81
C PRO A 162 -0.80 15.67 -7.64
N GLN A 163 -1.45 15.09 -8.66
CA GLN A 163 -1.79 13.66 -8.67
C GLN A 163 -0.54 12.77 -8.72
N PHE A 164 0.45 13.21 -9.47
CA PHE A 164 1.73 12.54 -9.62
C PHE A 164 2.82 13.46 -9.08
N PRO A 165 3.30 13.24 -7.86
CA PRO A 165 4.33 14.05 -7.26
C PRO A 165 5.66 13.89 -8.02
N SER A 166 6.50 14.91 -7.95
CA SER A 166 7.83 14.83 -8.52
C SER A 166 8.69 13.80 -7.77
N LEU A 167 9.66 13.19 -8.45
CA LEU A 167 10.61 12.23 -7.85
C LEU A 167 11.44 12.84 -6.71
N HIS A 168 11.51 14.16 -6.66
CA HIS A 168 12.25 14.92 -5.65
C HIS A 168 11.28 15.79 -4.87
N ASN A 169 10.62 15.25 -3.88
CA ASN A 169 9.63 15.95 -3.06
C ASN A 169 10.22 17.13 -2.27
N ALA A 170 10.87 18.07 -2.97
CA ALA A 170 11.42 19.28 -2.36
C ALA A 170 10.36 20.35 -2.08
N SER A 171 9.16 20.23 -2.65
CA SER A 171 8.08 21.21 -2.61
C SER A 171 6.88 20.82 -1.72
N GLY A 172 6.96 19.69 -1.02
CA GLY A 172 5.83 19.14 -0.24
C GLY A 172 4.74 18.53 -1.12
N ASP A 173 5.03 18.08 -2.32
CA ASP A 173 4.04 17.51 -3.26
C ASP A 173 3.33 16.27 -2.72
N ILE A 174 3.96 15.53 -1.79
CA ILE A 174 3.40 14.33 -1.15
C ILE A 174 2.86 14.59 0.26
N ASP A 175 2.73 15.84 0.68
CA ASP A 175 2.19 16.16 1.99
C ASP A 175 0.80 15.56 2.19
N GLY A 176 0.60 14.86 3.30
CA GLY A 176 -0.64 14.16 3.64
C GLY A 176 -0.87 12.85 2.88
N PHE A 177 0.02 12.44 1.96
CA PHE A 177 -0.13 11.19 1.22
C PHE A 177 0.18 9.98 2.09
N THR A 178 -0.37 8.84 1.72
CA THR A 178 0.04 7.54 2.27
C THR A 178 1.16 6.98 1.42
N GLY A 179 2.30 6.71 2.03
CA GLY A 179 3.44 6.05 1.39
C GLY A 179 3.41 4.55 1.61
N LEU A 180 3.49 3.75 0.56
CA LEU A 180 3.68 2.30 0.60
C LEU A 180 5.12 1.98 0.26
N ILE A 181 5.81 1.22 1.10
CA ILE A 181 7.23 0.90 0.94
C ILE A 181 7.38 -0.58 0.61
N THR A 182 7.82 -0.86 -0.60
CA THR A 182 7.90 -2.23 -1.14
C THR A 182 9.31 -2.80 -1.13
N SER A 183 10.32 -1.94 -0.97
CA SER A 183 11.73 -2.31 -0.98
C SER A 183 12.56 -1.31 -0.19
N THR A 184 13.73 -1.74 0.25
CA THR A 184 14.71 -0.88 0.95
C THR A 184 15.54 -0.02 -0.01
N ASN A 185 15.50 -0.28 -1.30
CA ASN A 185 16.28 0.48 -2.27
C ASN A 185 15.51 1.70 -2.76
N THR A 186 15.94 2.87 -2.31
CA THR A 186 15.37 4.18 -2.63
C THR A 186 16.04 4.90 -3.81
N ILE A 187 17.01 4.26 -4.48
CA ILE A 187 17.68 4.87 -5.62
C ILE A 187 16.71 4.99 -6.79
N ASN A 188 16.54 6.21 -7.27
CA ASN A 188 15.77 6.47 -8.48
C ASN A 188 16.41 5.76 -9.67
N ASP A 189 15.63 4.91 -10.31
CA ASP A 189 16.03 4.22 -11.51
C ASP A 189 15.43 4.91 -12.73
N VAL A 190 16.19 5.83 -13.32
CA VAL A 190 15.74 6.62 -14.48
C VAL A 190 15.41 5.77 -15.70
N TYR A 191 15.97 4.56 -15.78
CA TYR A 191 15.70 3.61 -16.86
C TYR A 191 14.55 2.66 -16.56
N ARG A 192 13.98 2.72 -15.34
CA ARG A 192 12.90 1.86 -14.87
C ARG A 192 13.14 0.36 -15.04
N LEU A 193 14.39 -0.07 -14.82
CA LEU A 193 14.78 -1.48 -14.87
C LEU A 193 14.31 -2.25 -13.63
N LYS A 194 14.00 -1.53 -12.54
CA LYS A 194 13.37 -2.07 -11.33
C LYS A 194 12.01 -1.41 -11.11
N LEU A 195 11.15 -2.06 -10.35
CA LEU A 195 9.92 -1.44 -9.86
C LEU A 195 10.25 -0.38 -8.81
N ASP A 196 9.44 0.65 -8.74
CA ASP A 196 9.55 1.67 -7.71
C ASP A 196 9.43 1.02 -6.33
N SER A 197 10.32 1.41 -5.41
CA SER A 197 10.34 0.88 -4.05
C SER A 197 9.38 1.61 -3.11
N GLN A 198 8.82 2.72 -3.57
CA GLN A 198 7.88 3.56 -2.83
C GLN A 198 6.76 3.99 -3.78
N GLU A 199 5.53 3.92 -3.28
CA GLU A 199 4.35 4.42 -3.98
C GLU A 199 3.62 5.38 -3.04
N TYR A 200 3.30 6.56 -3.54
CA TYR A 200 2.59 7.57 -2.78
C TYR A 200 1.16 7.70 -3.28
N ILE A 201 0.23 7.44 -2.39
CA ILE A 201 -1.21 7.46 -2.68
C ILE A 201 -1.78 8.79 -2.22
N LYS A 202 -2.24 9.58 -3.19
CA LYS A 202 -2.93 10.83 -2.92
C LYS A 202 -4.29 10.56 -2.27
N PRO A 203 -4.58 11.14 -1.10
CA PRO A 203 -5.90 11.08 -0.50
C PRO A 203 -6.98 11.65 -1.42
N LYS A 204 -8.11 10.92 -1.51
CA LYS A 204 -9.33 11.37 -2.16
C LYS A 204 -10.51 10.84 -1.36
N LYS A 205 -11.52 11.68 -1.07
CA LYS A 205 -12.71 11.26 -0.34
C LYS A 205 -13.36 10.02 -0.98
N GLY A 206 -13.64 9.01 -0.16
CA GLY A 206 -14.21 7.73 -0.57
C GLY A 206 -13.21 6.76 -1.20
N PHE A 207 -11.98 7.17 -1.48
CA PHE A 207 -10.96 6.26 -1.98
C PHE A 207 -10.44 5.36 -0.85
N CYS A 208 -10.37 4.08 -1.14
CA CYS A 208 -9.95 3.04 -0.20
C CYS A 208 -8.92 2.14 -0.85
N ILE A 209 -7.88 1.79 -0.09
CA ILE A 209 -6.92 0.75 -0.46
C ILE A 209 -6.98 -0.39 0.54
N ILE A 210 -6.87 -1.63 0.03
CA ILE A 210 -6.76 -2.85 0.82
C ILE A 210 -5.48 -3.55 0.37
N PHE A 211 -4.60 -3.87 1.31
CA PHE A 211 -3.26 -4.35 1.02
C PHE A 211 -2.81 -5.39 2.07
N PRO A 212 -1.77 -6.21 1.79
CA PRO A 212 -1.23 -7.15 2.76
C PRO A 212 -0.79 -6.46 4.05
N ASN A 213 -1.15 -7.00 5.20
CA ASN A 213 -0.84 -6.40 6.51
C ASN A 213 0.64 -6.23 6.80
N TRP A 214 1.51 -7.03 6.17
CA TRP A 214 2.97 -6.94 6.29
C TRP A 214 3.58 -5.80 5.46
N LEU A 215 2.80 -5.17 4.54
CA LEU A 215 3.31 -4.09 3.71
C LEU A 215 3.56 -2.84 4.57
N GLN A 216 4.81 -2.43 4.63
CA GLN A 216 5.20 -1.23 5.36
C GLN A 216 4.61 0.01 4.71
N HIS A 217 4.04 0.88 5.55
CA HIS A 217 3.44 2.11 5.10
C HIS A 217 3.60 3.22 6.13
N CYS A 218 3.47 4.45 5.67
CA CYS A 218 3.52 5.66 6.49
C CYS A 218 2.49 6.67 6.01
N VAL A 219 2.24 7.69 6.81
CA VAL A 219 1.45 8.85 6.41
C VAL A 219 2.34 10.08 6.54
N MET A 220 2.52 10.77 5.42
CA MET A 220 3.29 12.01 5.38
C MET A 220 2.54 13.12 6.12
N PRO A 221 3.22 13.99 6.86
CA PRO A 221 2.59 15.16 7.45
C PRO A 221 2.05 16.08 6.36
N PHE A 222 1.06 16.87 6.72
CA PHE A 222 0.59 17.96 5.86
C PHE A 222 0.56 19.27 6.64
N PHE A 223 0.56 20.39 5.95
CA PHE A 223 0.57 21.70 6.54
C PHE A 223 -0.53 22.55 5.92
N GLY A 224 -1.44 23.02 6.76
CA GLY A 224 -2.62 23.80 6.37
C GLY A 224 -3.84 23.47 7.23
N ASP A 225 -4.93 24.17 6.95
CA ASP A 225 -6.18 24.03 7.68
C ASP A 225 -6.99 22.81 7.24
N GLY A 226 -7.78 22.28 8.17
CA GLY A 226 -8.71 21.20 7.92
C GLY A 226 -8.30 19.88 8.57
N GLU A 227 -9.22 18.92 8.49
CA GLU A 227 -9.09 17.58 9.03
C GLU A 227 -8.84 16.57 7.90
N ARG A 228 -7.78 15.76 8.04
CA ARG A 228 -7.61 14.51 7.29
C ARG A 228 -8.16 13.38 8.15
N ARG A 229 -9.30 12.82 7.75
CA ARG A 229 -9.93 11.71 8.44
C ARG A 229 -9.86 10.44 7.61
N THR A 230 -9.43 9.34 8.24
CA THR A 230 -9.46 8.02 7.62
C THR A 230 -10.17 7.02 8.52
N MET A 231 -10.72 5.98 7.87
CA MET A 231 -11.12 4.73 8.51
C MET A 231 -10.07 3.68 8.18
N SER A 232 -9.59 2.98 9.19
CA SER A 232 -8.69 1.84 9.05
C SER A 232 -9.36 0.58 9.57
N ALA A 233 -8.98 -0.57 8.98
CA ALA A 233 -9.40 -1.88 9.47
C ALA A 233 -8.32 -2.92 9.20
N ASN A 234 -8.26 -3.94 10.06
CA ASN A 234 -7.44 -5.12 9.89
C ASN A 234 -8.31 -6.36 9.70
N PHE A 235 -7.86 -7.25 8.81
CA PHE A 235 -8.60 -8.45 8.43
C PHE A 235 -7.78 -9.70 8.72
N ASN A 236 -8.45 -10.71 9.23
CA ASN A 236 -7.94 -12.08 9.26
C ASN A 236 -8.28 -12.77 7.94
N ILE A 237 -7.33 -13.53 7.38
CA ILE A 237 -7.59 -14.41 6.24
C ILE A 237 -7.89 -15.79 6.77
N LYS A 238 -9.07 -16.32 6.43
CA LYS A 238 -9.51 -17.68 6.77
C LYS A 238 -9.57 -18.51 5.48
N ASP A 239 -8.77 -19.54 5.43
CA ASP A 239 -8.79 -20.50 4.35
C ASP A 239 -9.90 -21.55 4.58
N SER A 240 -10.47 -22.06 3.49
CA SER A 240 -11.36 -23.23 3.58
C SER A 240 -10.61 -24.43 4.13
N LYS A 241 -11.34 -25.41 4.69
CA LYS A 241 -10.75 -26.66 5.19
C LYS A 241 -9.99 -27.42 4.09
N GLU A 242 -10.45 -27.35 2.87
CA GLU A 242 -9.82 -27.97 1.68
C GLU A 242 -8.50 -27.28 1.33
N THR A 243 -8.46 -25.95 1.37
CA THR A 243 -7.23 -25.16 1.17
C THR A 243 -6.20 -25.52 2.24
N VAL A 244 -6.58 -25.58 3.51
CA VAL A 244 -5.68 -25.96 4.61
C VAL A 244 -5.14 -27.37 4.43
N ALA A 245 -5.96 -28.31 3.96
CA ALA A 245 -5.52 -29.69 3.68
C ALA A 245 -4.47 -29.76 2.56
N GLN A 246 -4.59 -28.92 1.52
CA GLN A 246 -3.61 -28.86 0.42
C GLN A 246 -2.22 -28.36 0.88
N PHE A 247 -2.17 -27.51 1.91
CA PHE A 247 -0.91 -26.98 2.45
C PHE A 247 -0.32 -27.83 3.58
N LYS A 248 -1.08 -28.76 4.15
CA LYS A 248 -0.53 -29.82 5.02
C LYS A 248 0.11 -30.89 4.15
N SER A 249 1.11 -30.51 3.37
CA SER A 249 1.87 -31.49 2.59
C SER A 249 2.66 -32.41 3.52
N PRO A 250 2.59 -33.74 3.31
CA PRO A 250 3.30 -34.73 4.14
C PRO A 250 4.81 -34.77 3.91
N THR A 251 5.43 -33.82 3.23
CA THR A 251 6.73 -34.01 2.61
C THR A 251 7.91 -33.35 3.33
N LEU A 252 7.77 -32.89 4.56
CA LEU A 252 8.91 -32.36 5.33
C LEU A 252 9.26 -33.14 6.61
N THR A 253 8.75 -34.34 6.75
CA THR A 253 9.22 -35.32 7.76
C THR A 253 9.82 -36.53 7.12
N LYS A 254 10.80 -36.40 6.23
CA LYS A 254 11.80 -37.42 6.09
C LYS A 254 12.88 -37.12 7.12
N GLU A 255 12.78 -37.84 8.23
CA GLU A 255 13.83 -38.00 9.22
C GLU A 255 15.18 -38.08 8.55
N ILE A 256 16.06 -37.16 8.85
CA ILE A 256 17.50 -37.37 8.69
C ILE A 256 17.83 -38.41 9.75
N LYS A 257 17.81 -39.68 9.36
CA LYS A 257 18.43 -40.74 10.13
C LYS A 257 19.93 -40.58 9.98
N SER A 258 20.56 -40.26 11.08
CA SER A 258 22.01 -40.20 11.30
C SER A 258 22.74 -41.49 10.83
#